data_7d7dd8815a14b3dfa81deb355af4cda3
#
_entry.id   7d7dd8815a14b3dfa81deb355af4cda3
#
_cell.length_a   1.000
_cell.length_b   1.000
_cell.length_c   1.000
_cell.angle_alpha   90.00
_cell.angle_beta   90.00
_cell.angle_gamma   90.00
#
_symmetry.space_group_name_H-M   'P 1'
#
loop_
_entity.id
_entity.type
_entity.pdbx_description
1 polymer ?
#
loop_
_entity_poly.entity_id
_entity_poly.type
_entity_poly.pdbx_seq_one_letter_code
_entity_poly.pdbx_strand_id
1 'polypeptide(L)'
;MKKLLFTPLLFLSLAVFAQKNISAEEIFRMIDSGEEVTMSDAVITGTLDLTELSNKEKVNGKSDYAEYKSYVKAPLTFKNCVFKDDVIAYKNLQDGKDYKSKNVTVTWNGKSETHTANFEEAVVFENCVFEGASEFKYSKFNEAVNFEGTMFSEEANFKYAKFKELVGFGNCSFDSEANFKYAEFSQDADFFKNRFNDYANFKYAKFGSRVTFKKSSFGDYADFKYTQIDKEAVFTDASFSSDPDFKYTKGKRFMN
;
A
#
# COMPACT_ATOMS: atom_id res chain seq x y z
N MET A 1 38.82 -39.10 -41.11
CA MET A 1 38.03 -39.43 -39.87
C MET A 1 37.49 -38.11 -39.27
N LYS A 2 36.20 -37.82 -39.48
CA LYS A 2 35.54 -36.61 -38.90
C LYS A 2 35.04 -36.97 -37.50
N LYS A 3 35.55 -36.29 -36.46
CA LYS A 3 35.06 -36.44 -35.10
C LYS A 3 33.78 -35.61 -34.96
N LEU A 4 32.62 -36.25 -34.75
CA LEU A 4 31.39 -35.60 -34.31
C LEU A 4 31.57 -35.20 -32.85
N LEU A 5 31.54 -33.89 -32.56
CA LEU A 5 31.39 -33.37 -31.22
C LEU A 5 29.89 -33.40 -30.86
N PHE A 6 29.54 -34.28 -29.93
CA PHE A 6 28.24 -34.28 -29.29
C PHE A 6 28.24 -33.20 -28.20
N THR A 7 27.55 -32.08 -28.40
CA THR A 7 27.27 -31.11 -27.36
C THR A 7 26.02 -31.61 -26.57
N PRO A 8 26.13 -31.85 -25.25
CA PRO A 8 24.93 -32.19 -24.47
C PRO A 8 24.06 -30.95 -24.36
N LEU A 9 22.84 -31.05 -24.86
CA LEU A 9 21.80 -30.08 -24.67
C LEU A 9 21.32 -30.16 -23.20
N LEU A 10 21.74 -29.20 -22.38
CA LEU A 10 21.31 -29.09 -20.99
C LEU A 10 19.83 -28.62 -20.99
N PHE A 11 18.90 -29.56 -20.83
CA PHE A 11 17.49 -29.20 -20.54
C PHE A 11 17.43 -28.60 -19.14
N LEU A 12 17.43 -27.27 -19.06
CA LEU A 12 16.97 -26.58 -17.84
C LEU A 12 15.46 -26.83 -17.74
N SER A 13 15.06 -27.77 -16.90
CA SER A 13 13.66 -27.89 -16.50
C SER A 13 13.29 -26.67 -15.68
N LEU A 14 12.62 -25.69 -16.30
CA LEU A 14 11.88 -24.67 -15.58
C LEU A 14 10.77 -25.41 -14.82
N ALA A 15 10.98 -25.63 -13.53
CA ALA A 15 9.90 -26.05 -12.65
C ALA A 15 8.90 -24.87 -12.61
N VAL A 16 7.85 -24.96 -13.40
CA VAL A 16 6.69 -24.08 -13.27
C VAL A 16 5.99 -24.55 -11.98
N PHE A 17 6.31 -23.89 -10.87
CA PHE A 17 5.49 -24.05 -9.68
C PHE A 17 4.11 -23.50 -10.02
N ALA A 18 3.10 -24.37 -10.01
CA ALA A 18 1.71 -23.93 -10.14
C ALA A 18 1.39 -23.03 -8.94
N GLN A 19 1.14 -21.74 -9.19
CA GLN A 19 0.70 -20.82 -8.16
C GLN A 19 -0.59 -21.35 -7.50
N LYS A 20 -0.62 -21.34 -6.18
CA LYS A 20 -1.81 -21.76 -5.42
C LYS A 20 -2.89 -20.68 -5.57
N ASN A 21 -4.08 -21.05 -6.04
CA ASN A 21 -5.23 -20.14 -6.04
C ASN A 21 -5.92 -20.20 -4.68
N ILE A 22 -6.14 -19.01 -4.09
CA ILE A 22 -6.80 -18.84 -2.78
C ILE A 22 -7.85 -17.75 -2.95
N SER A 23 -9.03 -17.92 -2.35
CA SER A 23 -10.03 -16.86 -2.33
C SER A 23 -9.71 -15.82 -1.24
N ALA A 24 -10.00 -14.55 -1.53
CA ALA A 24 -9.92 -13.48 -0.52
C ALA A 24 -10.85 -13.78 0.67
N GLU A 25 -11.97 -14.49 0.45
CA GLU A 25 -12.88 -14.91 1.52
C GLU A 25 -12.21 -15.90 2.50
N GLU A 26 -11.37 -16.82 2.01
CA GLU A 26 -10.61 -17.74 2.87
C GLU A 26 -9.62 -16.95 3.76
N ILE A 27 -8.87 -16.01 3.15
CA ILE A 27 -7.95 -15.12 3.87
C ILE A 27 -8.72 -14.25 4.87
N PHE A 28 -9.85 -13.68 4.46
CA PHE A 28 -10.70 -12.88 5.33
C PHE A 28 -11.14 -13.67 6.58
N ARG A 29 -11.57 -14.92 6.43
CA ARG A 29 -11.98 -15.77 7.55
C ARG A 29 -10.83 -16.05 8.53
N MET A 30 -9.60 -16.28 8.02
CA MET A 30 -8.42 -16.45 8.88
C MET A 30 -8.15 -15.16 9.68
N ILE A 31 -8.16 -13.99 9.02
CA ILE A 31 -7.97 -12.70 9.69
C ILE A 31 -9.06 -12.45 10.71
N ASP A 32 -10.32 -12.73 10.36
CA ASP A 32 -11.49 -12.48 11.24
C ASP A 32 -11.51 -13.38 12.46
N SER A 33 -10.97 -14.62 12.34
CA SER A 33 -10.77 -15.52 13.48
C SER A 33 -9.55 -15.18 14.34
N GLY A 34 -8.71 -14.24 13.91
CA GLY A 34 -7.47 -13.85 14.59
C GLY A 34 -6.31 -14.82 14.34
N GLU A 35 -6.38 -15.63 13.30
CA GLU A 35 -5.29 -16.51 12.89
C GLU A 35 -4.19 -15.73 12.15
N GLU A 36 -2.93 -16.10 12.39
CA GLU A 36 -1.80 -15.62 11.61
C GLU A 36 -1.96 -16.05 10.15
N VAL A 37 -1.81 -15.11 9.22
CA VAL A 37 -1.85 -15.39 7.79
C VAL A 37 -0.44 -15.39 7.23
N THR A 38 0.02 -16.55 6.77
CA THR A 38 1.29 -16.69 6.06
C THR A 38 1.06 -17.39 4.73
N MET A 39 1.23 -16.62 3.63
CA MET A 39 1.01 -17.07 2.26
C MET A 39 2.23 -16.78 1.40
N SER A 40 2.57 -17.73 0.53
CA SER A 40 3.64 -17.57 -0.45
C SER A 40 3.22 -18.12 -1.81
N ASP A 41 3.70 -17.49 -2.88
CA ASP A 41 3.54 -17.95 -4.26
C ASP A 41 2.07 -18.24 -4.63
N ALA A 42 1.14 -17.38 -4.17
CA ALA A 42 -0.29 -17.55 -4.33
C ALA A 42 -0.93 -16.47 -5.21
N VAL A 43 -2.00 -16.85 -5.91
CA VAL A 43 -2.93 -15.93 -6.58
C VAL A 43 -4.17 -15.82 -5.71
N ILE A 44 -4.45 -14.61 -5.24
CA ILE A 44 -5.61 -14.29 -4.41
C ILE A 44 -6.68 -13.67 -5.32
N THR A 45 -7.87 -14.29 -5.32
CA THR A 45 -9.01 -13.85 -6.15
C THR A 45 -10.18 -13.41 -5.29
N GLY A 46 -10.88 -12.37 -5.73
CA GLY A 46 -11.95 -11.71 -4.98
C GLY A 46 -11.42 -10.57 -4.12
N THR A 47 -12.28 -9.62 -3.84
CA THR A 47 -11.97 -8.44 -3.03
C THR A 47 -11.71 -8.82 -1.57
N LEU A 48 -10.58 -8.39 -1.00
CA LEU A 48 -10.28 -8.52 0.42
C LEU A 48 -10.72 -7.26 1.17
N ASP A 49 -11.95 -7.26 1.69
CA ASP A 49 -12.53 -6.13 2.42
C ASP A 49 -12.34 -6.27 3.94
N LEU A 50 -11.26 -5.70 4.44
CA LEU A 50 -10.90 -5.71 5.88
C LEU A 50 -11.77 -4.78 6.73
N THR A 51 -12.62 -3.97 6.13
CA THR A 51 -13.53 -3.08 6.86
C THR A 51 -14.77 -3.79 7.42
N GLU A 52 -14.96 -5.07 7.07
CA GLU A 52 -16.12 -5.88 7.45
C GLU A 52 -15.81 -6.97 8.49
N LEU A 53 -14.62 -6.90 9.15
CA LEU A 53 -14.27 -7.86 10.20
C LEU A 53 -15.33 -7.88 11.32
N SER A 54 -15.54 -9.03 11.95
CA SER A 54 -16.55 -9.24 13.01
C SER A 54 -16.33 -8.37 14.24
N ASN A 55 -15.10 -7.92 14.46
CA ASN A 55 -14.73 -6.99 15.54
C ASN A 55 -14.98 -5.51 15.20
N LYS A 56 -15.68 -5.23 14.10
CA LYS A 56 -16.03 -3.86 13.70
C LYS A 56 -16.88 -3.17 14.75
N GLU A 57 -16.47 -2.00 15.15
CA GLU A 57 -17.18 -1.18 16.14
C GLU A 57 -17.45 0.24 15.61
N LYS A 58 -18.54 0.84 16.09
CA LYS A 58 -18.84 2.24 15.85
C LYS A 58 -18.07 3.09 16.87
N VAL A 59 -17.10 3.88 16.38
CA VAL A 59 -16.23 4.71 17.24
C VAL A 59 -16.68 6.17 17.33
N ASN A 60 -17.44 6.64 16.33
CA ASN A 60 -17.96 7.99 16.31
C ASN A 60 -19.27 8.03 15.50
N GLY A 61 -20.09 9.05 15.72
CA GLY A 61 -21.26 9.27 14.89
C GLY A 61 -22.23 10.29 15.47
N LYS A 62 -22.84 11.03 14.55
CA LYS A 62 -23.98 11.93 14.76
C LYS A 62 -25.10 11.46 13.83
N SER A 63 -26.23 12.18 13.79
CA SER A 63 -27.40 11.82 12.99
C SER A 63 -27.07 11.49 11.52
N ASP A 64 -26.10 12.21 10.94
CA ASP A 64 -25.82 12.19 9.50
C ASP A 64 -24.44 11.62 9.15
N TYR A 65 -23.65 11.21 10.15
CA TYR A 65 -22.31 10.68 9.98
C TYR A 65 -22.02 9.58 10.99
N ALA A 66 -21.45 8.48 10.54
CA ALA A 66 -20.94 7.41 11.40
C ALA A 66 -19.53 6.97 10.97
N GLU A 67 -18.69 6.66 11.93
CA GLU A 67 -17.36 6.12 11.74
C GLU A 67 -17.26 4.74 12.38
N TYR A 68 -16.85 3.76 11.58
CA TYR A 68 -16.66 2.38 12.01
C TYR A 68 -15.19 2.00 11.87
N LYS A 69 -14.70 1.19 12.80
CA LYS A 69 -13.34 0.63 12.77
C LYS A 69 -13.36 -0.87 12.96
N SER A 70 -12.57 -1.53 12.12
CA SER A 70 -12.21 -2.93 12.24
C SER A 70 -10.74 -3.02 12.63
N TYR A 71 -10.33 -4.15 13.23
CA TYR A 71 -8.96 -4.35 13.71
C TYR A 71 -8.42 -5.68 13.23
N VAL A 72 -7.34 -5.62 12.43
CA VAL A 72 -6.54 -6.78 12.06
C VAL A 72 -5.62 -7.07 13.24
N LYS A 73 -5.90 -8.15 13.99
CA LYS A 73 -5.24 -8.49 15.26
C LYS A 73 -4.21 -9.60 15.14
N ALA A 74 -3.95 -10.08 13.95
CA ALA A 74 -2.95 -11.11 13.68
C ALA A 74 -1.93 -10.65 12.65
N PRO A 75 -0.68 -11.13 12.70
CA PRO A 75 0.32 -10.82 11.71
C PRO A 75 -0.12 -11.28 10.31
N LEU A 76 0.17 -10.46 9.30
CA LEU A 76 -0.07 -10.78 7.90
C LEU A 76 1.26 -10.87 7.16
N THR A 77 1.52 -12.01 6.52
CA THR A 77 2.70 -12.22 5.69
C THR A 77 2.31 -12.80 4.34
N PHE A 78 2.51 -12.02 3.29
CA PHE A 78 2.34 -12.42 1.90
C PHE A 78 3.65 -12.23 1.17
N LYS A 79 4.16 -13.30 0.52
CA LYS A 79 5.39 -13.27 -0.27
C LYS A 79 5.14 -13.80 -1.67
N ASN A 80 5.58 -13.07 -2.69
CA ASN A 80 5.40 -13.43 -4.10
C ASN A 80 3.92 -13.69 -4.46
N CYS A 81 2.98 -12.98 -3.83
CA CYS A 81 1.55 -13.18 -4.03
C CYS A 81 0.98 -12.16 -5.02
N VAL A 82 -0.08 -12.55 -5.73
CA VAL A 82 -0.80 -11.68 -6.67
C VAL A 82 -2.24 -11.51 -6.17
N PHE A 83 -2.61 -10.28 -5.82
CA PHE A 83 -3.99 -9.89 -5.50
C PHE A 83 -4.65 -9.43 -6.79
N LYS A 84 -5.62 -10.20 -7.29
CA LYS A 84 -6.30 -9.93 -8.57
C LYS A 84 -7.33 -8.82 -8.48
N ASP A 85 -7.90 -8.62 -7.30
CA ASP A 85 -8.97 -7.67 -7.04
C ASP A 85 -8.54 -6.72 -5.92
N ASP A 86 -9.42 -5.80 -5.52
CA ASP A 86 -9.13 -4.75 -4.55
C ASP A 86 -8.79 -5.30 -3.16
N VAL A 87 -7.86 -4.63 -2.48
CA VAL A 87 -7.62 -4.77 -1.04
C VAL A 87 -8.14 -3.51 -0.34
N ILE A 88 -9.19 -3.66 0.45
CA ILE A 88 -9.95 -2.55 1.03
C ILE A 88 -9.76 -2.52 2.55
N ALA A 89 -9.02 -1.52 3.03
CA ALA A 89 -8.95 -1.14 4.44
C ALA A 89 -9.63 0.21 4.71
N TYR A 90 -10.24 0.82 3.70
CA TYR A 90 -11.05 2.03 3.82
C TYR A 90 -12.15 2.06 2.76
N LYS A 91 -13.36 2.41 3.18
CA LYS A 91 -14.45 2.79 2.27
C LYS A 91 -15.31 3.89 2.88
N ASN A 92 -15.96 4.64 2.01
CA ASN A 92 -16.95 5.66 2.39
C ASN A 92 -18.27 5.31 1.71
N LEU A 93 -19.29 5.12 2.52
CA LEU A 93 -20.64 4.85 2.05
C LEU A 93 -21.49 6.11 2.21
N GLN A 94 -22.25 6.45 1.18
CA GLN A 94 -23.25 7.50 1.25
C GLN A 94 -24.62 6.88 0.96
N ASP A 95 -25.53 7.00 1.91
CA ASP A 95 -26.84 6.31 1.90
C ASP A 95 -26.71 4.80 1.65
N GLY A 96 -25.70 4.17 2.27
CA GLY A 96 -25.40 2.75 2.14
C GLY A 96 -24.75 2.32 0.81
N LYS A 97 -24.37 3.29 -0.04
CA LYS A 97 -23.69 3.01 -1.34
C LYS A 97 -22.26 3.51 -1.32
N ASP A 98 -21.34 2.73 -1.89
CA ASP A 98 -19.95 3.13 -2.03
C ASP A 98 -19.83 4.39 -2.88
N TYR A 99 -19.19 5.43 -2.33
CA TYR A 99 -18.96 6.71 -3.00
C TYR A 99 -18.14 6.59 -4.29
N LYS A 100 -17.26 5.58 -4.42
CA LYS A 100 -16.47 5.31 -5.62
C LYS A 100 -17.29 4.67 -6.76
N SER A 101 -18.51 4.19 -6.48
CA SER A 101 -19.36 3.62 -7.52
C SER A 101 -19.76 4.72 -8.52
N LYS A 102 -19.45 4.53 -9.80
CA LYS A 102 -19.70 5.49 -10.89
C LYS A 102 -21.17 5.96 -11.03
N ASN A 103 -22.09 5.34 -10.29
CA ASN A 103 -23.53 5.60 -10.35
C ASN A 103 -24.12 6.21 -9.07
N VAL A 104 -23.29 6.71 -8.16
CA VAL A 104 -23.78 7.33 -6.92
C VAL A 104 -23.97 8.83 -7.13
N THR A 105 -25.24 9.27 -7.08
CA THR A 105 -25.56 10.70 -7.01
C THR A 105 -25.36 11.17 -5.57
N VAL A 106 -24.40 12.08 -5.34
CA VAL A 106 -24.16 12.68 -4.03
C VAL A 106 -25.33 13.59 -3.69
N THR A 107 -26.09 13.23 -2.66
CA THR A 107 -27.13 14.08 -2.08
C THR A 107 -26.58 14.77 -0.84
N TRP A 108 -26.69 16.11 -0.76
CA TRP A 108 -26.15 16.92 0.35
C TRP A 108 -26.76 16.58 1.72
N ASN A 109 -27.86 15.84 1.78
CA ASN A 109 -28.58 15.45 2.98
C ASN A 109 -28.50 13.95 3.29
N GLY A 110 -27.62 13.21 2.59
CA GLY A 110 -27.49 11.76 2.79
C GLY A 110 -26.68 11.41 4.04
N LYS A 111 -26.96 10.24 4.62
CA LYS A 111 -26.13 9.68 5.69
C LYS A 111 -24.78 9.24 5.11
N SER A 112 -23.71 9.64 5.75
CA SER A 112 -22.35 9.24 5.39
C SER A 112 -21.77 8.30 6.44
N GLU A 113 -21.16 7.21 5.98
CA GLU A 113 -20.46 6.26 6.84
C GLU A 113 -19.04 6.05 6.33
N THR A 114 -18.07 6.13 7.23
CA THR A 114 -16.70 5.76 6.94
C THR A 114 -16.34 4.49 7.69
N HIS A 115 -15.73 3.56 6.97
CA HIS A 115 -15.25 2.29 7.50
C HIS A 115 -13.75 2.21 7.29
N THR A 116 -12.99 1.88 8.33
CA THR A 116 -11.53 1.82 8.28
C THR A 116 -11.05 0.57 9.01
N ALA A 117 -10.09 -0.15 8.44
CA ALA A 117 -9.37 -1.20 9.13
C ALA A 117 -8.03 -0.66 9.66
N ASN A 118 -7.73 -0.96 10.92
CA ASN A 118 -6.43 -0.73 11.56
C ASN A 118 -5.68 -2.04 11.74
N PHE A 119 -4.36 -1.98 11.70
CA PHE A 119 -3.46 -3.13 11.81
C PHE A 119 -2.74 -3.04 13.16
N GLU A 120 -3.01 -4.00 14.04
CA GLU A 120 -2.43 -4.05 15.37
C GLU A 120 -1.08 -4.76 15.38
N GLU A 121 -0.83 -5.65 14.40
CA GLU A 121 0.35 -6.49 14.27
C GLU A 121 1.11 -6.19 12.97
N ALA A 122 2.28 -6.82 12.82
CA ALA A 122 3.14 -6.62 11.66
C ALA A 122 2.47 -7.04 10.33
N VAL A 123 2.75 -6.28 9.28
CA VAL A 123 2.21 -6.50 7.93
C VAL A 123 3.35 -6.59 6.92
N VAL A 124 3.40 -7.71 6.19
CA VAL A 124 4.40 -7.95 5.15
C VAL A 124 3.74 -8.31 3.83
N PHE A 125 4.01 -7.52 2.80
CA PHE A 125 3.69 -7.78 1.39
C PHE A 125 5.00 -7.71 0.59
N GLU A 126 5.79 -8.77 0.63
CA GLU A 126 7.11 -8.82 -0.01
C GLU A 126 7.00 -9.38 -1.43
N ASN A 127 7.49 -8.64 -2.43
CA ASN A 127 7.43 -9.01 -3.85
C ASN A 127 6.02 -9.37 -4.33
N CYS A 128 5.01 -8.69 -3.80
CA CYS A 128 3.62 -8.92 -4.18
C CYS A 128 3.20 -8.05 -5.38
N VAL A 129 2.09 -8.42 -6.00
CA VAL A 129 1.44 -7.62 -7.04
C VAL A 129 0.00 -7.35 -6.61
N PHE A 130 -0.37 -6.08 -6.53
CA PHE A 130 -1.75 -5.64 -6.40
C PHE A 130 -2.24 -5.22 -7.79
N GLU A 131 -3.08 -6.05 -8.43
CA GLU A 131 -3.67 -5.71 -9.73
C GLU A 131 -4.87 -4.78 -9.59
N GLY A 132 -5.63 -4.88 -8.48
CA GLY A 132 -6.69 -3.95 -8.10
C GLY A 132 -6.22 -2.80 -7.22
N ALA A 133 -7.14 -1.93 -6.83
CA ALA A 133 -6.86 -0.79 -5.95
C ALA A 133 -6.45 -1.23 -4.54
N SER A 134 -5.53 -0.47 -3.94
CA SER A 134 -5.02 -0.70 -2.59
C SER A 134 -5.45 0.44 -1.68
N GLU A 135 -6.57 0.25 -0.96
CA GLU A 135 -7.22 1.30 -0.17
C GLU A 135 -6.85 1.22 1.32
N PHE A 136 -5.78 1.90 1.72
CA PHE A 136 -5.30 2.00 3.09
C PHE A 136 -5.49 3.40 3.70
N LYS A 137 -6.40 4.20 3.14
CA LYS A 137 -6.70 5.54 3.62
C LYS A 137 -7.17 5.52 5.08
N TYR A 138 -6.64 6.43 5.90
CA TYR A 138 -6.88 6.52 7.36
C TYR A 138 -6.44 5.31 8.20
N SER A 139 -5.94 4.24 7.61
CA SER A 139 -5.48 3.07 8.37
C SER A 139 -4.33 3.42 9.30
N LYS A 140 -4.31 2.79 10.48
CA LYS A 140 -3.19 2.85 11.42
C LYS A 140 -2.46 1.52 11.40
N PHE A 141 -1.16 1.59 11.27
CA PHE A 141 -0.25 0.45 11.40
C PHE A 141 0.51 0.63 12.71
N ASN A 142 0.25 -0.23 13.68
CA ASN A 142 0.81 -0.13 15.02
C ASN A 142 2.21 -0.74 15.11
N GLU A 143 2.50 -1.73 14.26
CA GLU A 143 3.79 -2.43 14.17
C GLU A 143 4.46 -2.19 12.80
N ALA A 144 5.63 -2.79 12.59
CA ALA A 144 6.40 -2.63 11.37
C ALA A 144 5.64 -3.11 10.12
N VAL A 145 5.83 -2.40 9.01
CA VAL A 145 5.19 -2.70 7.73
C VAL A 145 6.26 -2.86 6.65
N ASN A 146 6.14 -3.89 5.83
CA ASN A 146 7.03 -4.11 4.70
C ASN A 146 6.25 -4.37 3.40
N PHE A 147 6.47 -3.51 2.40
CA PHE A 147 5.98 -3.65 1.03
C PHE A 147 7.13 -3.87 0.02
N GLU A 148 8.33 -4.23 0.49
CA GLU A 148 9.51 -4.32 -0.39
C GLU A 148 9.25 -5.15 -1.65
N GLY A 149 9.67 -4.60 -2.80
CA GLY A 149 9.55 -5.25 -4.11
C GLY A 149 8.12 -5.34 -4.65
N THR A 150 7.15 -4.74 -3.99
CA THR A 150 5.74 -4.84 -4.37
C THR A 150 5.38 -3.90 -5.53
N MET A 151 4.53 -4.39 -6.44
CA MET A 151 3.95 -3.63 -7.54
C MET A 151 2.49 -3.28 -7.22
N PHE A 152 2.13 -2.02 -7.40
CA PHE A 152 0.78 -1.48 -7.33
C PHE A 152 0.37 -1.06 -8.73
N SER A 153 -0.53 -1.83 -9.37
CA SER A 153 -0.95 -1.58 -10.77
C SER A 153 -2.02 -0.47 -10.87
N GLU A 154 -2.88 -0.37 -9.85
CA GLU A 154 -3.88 0.69 -9.73
C GLU A 154 -3.50 1.65 -8.57
N GLU A 155 -4.40 2.59 -8.19
CA GLU A 155 -4.16 3.56 -7.12
C GLU A 155 -3.73 2.86 -5.81
N ALA A 156 -2.60 3.30 -5.25
CA ALA A 156 -2.14 2.94 -3.92
C ALA A 156 -2.47 4.08 -2.95
N ASN A 157 -3.58 3.97 -2.24
CA ASN A 157 -4.14 5.04 -1.41
C ASN A 157 -3.77 4.89 0.07
N PHE A 158 -2.70 5.55 0.48
CA PHE A 158 -2.26 5.68 1.87
C PHE A 158 -2.56 7.07 2.47
N LYS A 159 -3.50 7.81 1.89
CA LYS A 159 -3.87 9.15 2.37
C LYS A 159 -4.33 9.12 3.81
N TYR A 160 -3.73 9.97 4.68
CA TYR A 160 -3.95 9.99 6.14
C TYR A 160 -3.56 8.69 6.87
N ALA A 161 -2.88 7.75 6.24
CA ALA A 161 -2.38 6.56 6.93
C ALA A 161 -1.34 6.95 7.99
N LYS A 162 -1.25 6.17 9.07
CA LYS A 162 -0.31 6.40 10.17
C LYS A 162 0.53 5.15 10.41
N PHE A 163 1.83 5.29 10.24
CA PHE A 163 2.82 4.26 10.48
C PHE A 163 3.55 4.61 11.79
N LYS A 164 3.38 3.79 12.83
CA LYS A 164 4.00 4.04 14.13
C LYS A 164 5.43 3.53 14.20
N GLU A 165 5.71 2.44 13.52
CA GLU A 165 7.03 1.80 13.46
C GLU A 165 7.66 1.95 12.07
N LEU A 166 8.76 1.22 11.82
CA LEU A 166 9.47 1.24 10.55
C LEU A 166 8.57 0.82 9.39
N VAL A 167 8.69 1.51 8.26
CA VAL A 167 7.99 1.13 7.04
C VAL A 167 8.94 1.03 5.85
N GLY A 168 8.89 -0.13 5.17
CA GLY A 168 9.64 -0.41 3.96
C GLY A 168 8.74 -0.38 2.72
N PHE A 169 9.04 0.54 1.80
CA PHE A 169 8.53 0.56 0.43
C PHE A 169 9.68 0.39 -0.58
N GLY A 170 10.82 -0.17 -0.17
CA GLY A 170 11.97 -0.32 -1.05
C GLY A 170 11.67 -1.14 -2.30
N ASN A 171 12.26 -0.76 -3.45
CA ASN A 171 12.10 -1.45 -4.73
C ASN A 171 10.65 -1.58 -5.25
N CYS A 172 9.69 -0.81 -4.74
CA CYS A 172 8.30 -0.83 -5.22
C CYS A 172 8.14 -0.18 -6.60
N SER A 173 7.08 -0.60 -7.32
CA SER A 173 6.57 0.09 -8.50
C SER A 173 5.12 0.54 -8.24
N PHE A 174 4.86 1.82 -8.52
CA PHE A 174 3.52 2.40 -8.49
C PHE A 174 3.18 2.80 -9.92
N ASP A 175 2.30 2.04 -10.56
CA ASP A 175 1.99 2.22 -11.98
C ASP A 175 0.90 3.28 -12.21
N SER A 176 0.11 3.59 -11.14
CA SER A 176 -0.86 4.66 -11.07
C SER A 176 -0.55 5.60 -9.89
N GLU A 177 -1.50 6.43 -9.42
CA GLU A 177 -1.28 7.38 -8.33
C GLU A 177 -0.81 6.67 -7.03
N ALA A 178 0.31 7.14 -6.49
CA ALA A 178 0.80 6.79 -5.16
C ALA A 178 0.43 7.90 -4.16
N ASN A 179 -0.65 7.71 -3.42
CA ASN A 179 -1.25 8.75 -2.60
C ASN A 179 -0.87 8.64 -1.12
N PHE A 180 0.19 9.34 -0.72
CA PHE A 180 0.65 9.48 0.67
C PHE A 180 0.28 10.85 1.28
N LYS A 181 -0.69 11.56 0.70
CA LYS A 181 -1.10 12.87 1.18
C LYS A 181 -1.57 12.81 2.63
N TYR A 182 -1.00 13.65 3.50
CA TYR A 182 -1.23 13.65 4.95
C TYR A 182 -0.82 12.36 5.68
N ALA A 183 -0.08 11.45 5.06
CA ALA A 183 0.44 10.28 5.78
C ALA A 183 1.44 10.69 6.86
N GLU A 184 1.47 9.96 7.98
CA GLU A 184 2.36 10.20 9.10
C GLU A 184 3.26 8.97 9.30
N PHE A 185 4.58 9.19 9.27
CA PHE A 185 5.62 8.19 9.48
C PHE A 185 6.37 8.55 10.76
N SER A 186 6.16 7.79 11.83
CA SER A 186 6.76 8.11 13.14
C SER A 186 8.23 7.72 13.23
N GLN A 187 8.62 6.65 12.54
CA GLN A 187 9.99 6.14 12.43
C GLN A 187 10.53 6.30 11.00
N ASP A 188 11.65 5.64 10.70
CA ASP A 188 12.24 5.71 9.37
C ASP A 188 11.31 5.13 8.30
N ALA A 189 11.27 5.79 7.15
CA ALA A 189 10.51 5.38 5.98
C ALA A 189 11.45 5.16 4.79
N ASP A 190 11.40 3.96 4.22
CA ASP A 190 12.26 3.57 3.11
C ASP A 190 11.50 3.51 1.80
N PHE A 191 11.85 4.41 0.86
CA PHE A 191 11.38 4.44 -0.53
C PHE A 191 12.57 4.24 -1.50
N PHE A 192 13.57 3.47 -1.12
CA PHE A 192 14.76 3.22 -1.92
C PHE A 192 14.43 2.52 -3.26
N LYS A 193 14.96 3.02 -4.38
CA LYS A 193 14.78 2.45 -5.73
C LYS A 193 13.33 2.30 -6.19
N ASN A 194 12.42 3.11 -5.71
CA ASN A 194 11.04 3.06 -6.17
C ASN A 194 10.87 3.63 -7.58
N ARG A 195 9.87 3.13 -8.28
CA ARG A 195 9.37 3.71 -9.52
C ARG A 195 7.96 4.23 -9.28
N PHE A 196 7.79 5.54 -9.37
CA PHE A 196 6.50 6.21 -9.40
C PHE A 196 6.22 6.56 -10.86
N ASN A 197 5.43 5.75 -11.56
CA ASN A 197 5.20 5.92 -13.00
C ASN A 197 4.17 7.01 -13.31
N ASP A 198 3.30 7.32 -12.35
CA ASP A 198 2.30 8.39 -12.40
C ASP A 198 2.49 9.35 -11.19
N TYR A 199 1.47 10.02 -10.73
CA TYR A 199 1.49 11.02 -9.69
C TYR A 199 1.93 10.50 -8.33
N ALA A 200 3.01 11.03 -7.78
CA ALA A 200 3.50 10.74 -6.43
C ALA A 200 3.11 11.86 -5.45
N ASN A 201 2.11 11.63 -4.62
CA ASN A 201 1.50 12.62 -3.76
C ASN A 201 1.94 12.49 -2.30
N PHE A 202 2.96 13.26 -1.91
CA PHE A 202 3.44 13.37 -0.51
C PHE A 202 3.02 14.69 0.15
N LYS A 203 2.07 15.41 -0.44
CA LYS A 203 1.63 16.70 0.07
C LYS A 203 1.12 16.62 1.49
N TYR A 204 1.65 17.47 2.38
CA TYR A 204 1.38 17.46 3.82
C TYR A 204 1.79 16.17 4.56
N ALA A 205 2.56 15.27 3.94
CA ALA A 205 3.10 14.13 4.67
C ALA A 205 4.04 14.56 5.79
N LYS A 206 4.13 13.77 6.86
CA LYS A 206 5.01 14.02 8.00
C LYS A 206 5.95 12.84 8.19
N PHE A 207 7.25 13.11 8.16
CA PHE A 207 8.30 12.15 8.43
C PHE A 207 8.98 12.54 9.76
N GLY A 208 8.61 11.87 10.85
CA GLY A 208 9.14 12.10 12.20
C GLY A 208 10.59 11.65 12.37
N SER A 209 11.12 10.89 11.42
CA SER A 209 12.50 10.43 11.39
C SER A 209 13.11 10.62 9.99
N ARG A 210 13.99 9.70 9.58
CA ARG A 210 14.62 9.70 8.26
C ARG A 210 13.68 9.17 7.20
N VAL A 211 13.69 9.78 6.00
CA VAL A 211 13.09 9.23 4.81
C VAL A 211 14.12 9.13 3.69
N THR A 212 14.13 8.03 2.95
CA THR A 212 15.01 7.89 1.78
C THR A 212 14.22 7.60 0.51
N PHE A 213 14.49 8.41 -0.52
CA PHE A 213 14.08 8.24 -1.91
C PHE A 213 15.30 7.97 -2.80
N LYS A 214 16.40 7.51 -2.21
CA LYS A 214 17.64 7.25 -2.93
C LYS A 214 17.40 6.29 -4.11
N LYS A 215 17.87 6.69 -5.30
CA LYS A 215 17.73 5.94 -6.56
C LYS A 215 16.29 5.74 -7.02
N SER A 216 15.33 6.48 -6.51
CA SER A 216 13.95 6.43 -6.98
C SER A 216 13.76 7.26 -8.23
N SER A 217 12.80 6.87 -9.06
CA SER A 217 12.40 7.60 -10.26
C SER A 217 10.96 8.05 -10.17
N PHE A 218 10.71 9.30 -10.55
CA PHE A 218 9.40 9.92 -10.60
C PHE A 218 9.08 10.24 -12.07
N GLY A 219 8.21 9.41 -12.66
CA GLY A 219 7.89 9.44 -14.10
C GLY A 219 6.95 10.55 -14.50
N ASP A 220 6.15 11.07 -13.55
CA ASP A 220 5.29 12.23 -13.73
C ASP A 220 5.51 13.21 -12.57
N TYR A 221 4.47 13.85 -12.07
CA TYR A 221 4.57 14.91 -11.07
C TYR A 221 4.75 14.37 -9.65
N ALA A 222 5.73 14.91 -8.92
CA ALA A 222 5.98 14.62 -7.51
C ALA A 222 5.62 15.82 -6.62
N ASP A 223 4.58 15.70 -5.78
CA ASP A 223 4.10 16.77 -4.90
C ASP A 223 4.56 16.55 -3.45
N PHE A 224 5.57 17.31 -3.03
CA PHE A 224 6.06 17.37 -1.64
C PHE A 224 5.64 18.67 -0.93
N LYS A 225 4.65 19.42 -1.46
CA LYS A 225 4.20 20.67 -0.82
C LYS A 225 3.80 20.47 0.63
N TYR A 226 4.26 21.37 1.49
CA TYR A 226 3.93 21.37 2.92
C TYR A 226 4.37 20.10 3.66
N THR A 227 5.21 19.24 3.07
CA THR A 227 5.77 18.07 3.75
C THR A 227 6.63 18.52 4.94
N GLN A 228 6.59 17.79 6.04
CA GLN A 228 7.40 18.01 7.23
C GLN A 228 8.37 16.84 7.38
N ILE A 229 9.67 17.14 7.54
CA ILE A 229 10.74 16.16 7.70
C ILE A 229 11.55 16.56 8.92
N ASP A 230 11.43 15.79 10.02
CA ASP A 230 12.02 16.19 11.28
C ASP A 230 13.52 15.95 11.33
N LYS A 231 14.04 14.89 10.68
CA LYS A 231 15.47 14.58 10.67
C LYS A 231 16.10 14.78 9.30
N GLU A 232 15.90 13.86 8.36
CA GLU A 232 16.63 13.82 7.08
C GLU A 232 15.78 13.29 5.96
N ALA A 233 15.90 13.88 4.76
CA ALA A 233 15.40 13.31 3.50
C ALA A 233 16.57 13.11 2.53
N VAL A 234 16.70 11.90 2.00
CA VAL A 234 17.78 11.50 1.07
C VAL A 234 17.22 11.28 -0.32
N PHE A 235 17.65 12.08 -1.29
CA PHE A 235 17.28 12.00 -2.71
C PHE A 235 18.49 11.67 -3.61
N THR A 236 19.59 11.16 -3.05
CA THR A 236 20.80 10.82 -3.83
C THR A 236 20.44 9.89 -4.99
N ASP A 237 20.87 10.23 -6.19
CA ASP A 237 20.59 9.50 -7.44
C ASP A 237 19.08 9.37 -7.76
N ALA A 238 18.20 10.16 -7.14
CA ALA A 238 16.80 10.22 -7.54
C ALA A 238 16.65 11.00 -8.86
N SER A 239 15.70 10.57 -9.71
CA SER A 239 15.41 11.22 -10.98
C SER A 239 13.95 11.68 -11.04
N PHE A 240 13.72 12.83 -11.63
CA PHE A 240 12.40 13.45 -11.79
C PHE A 240 12.19 13.79 -13.26
N SER A 241 11.11 13.33 -13.87
CA SER A 241 10.74 13.66 -15.25
C SER A 241 10.16 15.07 -15.38
N SER A 242 9.56 15.58 -14.29
CA SER A 242 9.06 16.96 -14.14
C SER A 242 9.64 17.58 -12.87
N ASP A 243 9.68 18.91 -12.78
CA ASP A 243 10.16 19.61 -11.59
C ASP A 243 9.30 19.23 -10.36
N PRO A 244 9.87 18.63 -9.31
CA PRO A 244 9.14 18.28 -8.11
C PRO A 244 8.73 19.54 -7.32
N ASP A 245 7.54 19.51 -6.73
CA ASP A 245 7.07 20.66 -5.95
C ASP A 245 7.39 20.51 -4.45
N PHE A 246 8.44 21.19 -4.00
CA PHE A 246 8.85 21.30 -2.60
C PHE A 246 8.38 22.59 -1.91
N LYS A 247 7.40 23.31 -2.46
CA LYS A 247 6.91 24.55 -1.85
C LYS A 247 6.45 24.32 -0.41
N TYR A 248 6.95 25.17 0.51
CA TYR A 248 6.61 25.15 1.94
C TYR A 248 6.99 23.84 2.66
N THR A 249 7.83 23.00 2.05
CA THR A 249 8.40 21.84 2.76
C THR A 249 9.30 22.32 3.87
N LYS A 250 9.16 21.70 5.05
CA LYS A 250 9.97 22.00 6.23
C LYS A 250 10.87 20.80 6.55
N GLY A 251 12.16 21.01 6.72
CA GLY A 251 13.10 19.95 7.07
C GLY A 251 14.54 20.41 7.13
N LYS A 252 15.37 19.65 7.83
CA LYS A 252 16.74 20.09 8.15
C LYS A 252 17.79 19.80 7.09
N ARG A 253 17.58 18.86 6.17
CA ARG A 253 18.53 18.56 5.09
C ARG A 253 17.88 17.79 3.95
N PHE A 254 17.92 18.38 2.77
CA PHE A 254 17.86 17.63 1.52
C PHE A 254 19.31 17.27 1.16
N MET A 255 19.67 16.00 1.15
CA MET A 255 20.96 15.54 0.63
C MET A 255 20.78 15.06 -0.80
N ASN A 256 21.38 15.80 -1.72
CA ASN A 256 21.51 15.40 -3.14
C ASN A 256 22.58 14.33 -3.28
#